data_3014d3c2ccbd7c06c376b18137ccfb7a
#
_entry.id   3014d3c2ccbd7c06c376b18137ccfb7a
#
_cell.length_a   1.000
_cell.length_b   1.000
_cell.length_c   1.000
_cell.angle_alpha   90.00
_cell.angle_beta   90.00
_cell.angle_gamma   90.00
#
_symmetry.space_group_name_H-M   'P 1'
#
loop_
_entity.id
_entity.type
_entity.pdbx_description
1 polymer ?
#
loop_
_entity_poly.entity_id
_entity_poly.type
_entity_poly.pdbx_seq_one_letter_code
_entity_poly.pdbx_strand_id
1 'polypeptide(L)'
;MKTKIFKVKDIFTIVNPKGHLNTKQLIPGDDLPYVAAKKTNNGVAKMCSKDNIPTTDIMDGNAIVFIQQGDGSAGYTTYQPKPFYAISCVTCGYSPRLNDKRGLYLVSILDKNKVFYSHARSWNRQLIQETELPLPVSTVPSPDYALIDSMIIGGGYRNE
;
A
#
# COMPACT_ATOMS: atom_id res chain seq x y z
N MET A 1 -7.72 1.57 -25.61
CA MET A 1 -7.78 2.24 -24.29
C MET A 1 -6.66 3.26 -24.22
N LYS A 2 -7.00 4.48 -23.89
CA LYS A 2 -6.02 5.56 -23.73
C LYS A 2 -5.48 5.54 -22.30
N THR A 3 -4.18 5.60 -22.14
CA THR A 3 -3.52 5.66 -20.83
C THR A 3 -2.66 6.91 -20.73
N LYS A 4 -2.47 7.36 -19.48
CA LYS A 4 -1.56 8.44 -19.13
C LYS A 4 -0.71 7.98 -17.96
N ILE A 5 0.53 8.44 -17.92
CA ILE A 5 1.43 8.16 -16.81
C ILE A 5 1.23 9.25 -15.74
N PHE A 6 0.87 8.80 -14.54
CA PHE A 6 0.79 9.62 -13.34
C PHE A 6 1.94 9.27 -12.43
N LYS A 7 2.29 10.15 -11.54
CA LYS A 7 3.20 9.82 -10.43
C LYS A 7 2.38 9.49 -9.18
N VAL A 8 2.92 8.66 -8.33
CA VAL A 8 2.26 8.28 -7.08
C VAL A 8 1.84 9.53 -6.29
N LYS A 9 2.69 10.55 -6.23
CA LYS A 9 2.38 11.82 -5.54
C LYS A 9 1.19 12.57 -6.12
N ASP A 10 0.82 12.32 -7.38
CA ASP A 10 -0.33 12.96 -8.03
C ASP A 10 -1.65 12.29 -7.66
N ILE A 11 -1.59 11.04 -7.20
CA ILE A 11 -2.75 10.21 -6.88
C ILE A 11 -2.96 10.08 -5.38
N PHE A 12 -1.87 9.98 -4.61
CA PHE A 12 -1.91 9.67 -3.18
C PHE A 12 -1.31 10.77 -2.33
N THR A 13 -1.87 10.92 -1.12
CA THR A 13 -1.19 11.57 -0.01
C THR A 13 -0.32 10.52 0.69
N ILE A 14 0.97 10.80 0.81
CA ILE A 14 1.95 9.86 1.38
C ILE A 14 2.15 10.18 2.86
N VAL A 15 1.98 9.16 3.70
CA VAL A 15 2.06 9.28 5.16
C VAL A 15 3.00 8.22 5.71
N ASN A 16 3.97 8.64 6.52
CA ASN A 16 4.82 7.69 7.23
C ASN A 16 4.10 7.10 8.42
N PRO A 17 4.28 5.80 8.71
CA PRO A 17 3.74 5.19 9.93
C PRO A 17 4.32 5.85 11.17
N LYS A 18 3.53 5.92 12.22
CA LYS A 18 3.90 6.53 13.51
C LYS A 18 4.32 5.49 14.55
N GLY A 19 4.23 4.21 14.24
CA GLY A 19 4.53 3.16 15.17
C GLY A 19 6.02 3.04 15.50
N HIS A 20 6.31 2.66 16.74
CA HIS A 20 7.66 2.47 17.24
C HIS A 20 7.89 1.08 17.84
N LEU A 21 6.83 0.32 18.09
CA LEU A 21 6.91 -0.97 18.75
C LEU A 21 7.33 -2.06 17.76
N ASN A 22 8.32 -2.83 18.10
CA ASN A 22 8.71 -4.00 17.33
C ASN A 22 7.80 -5.19 17.64
N THR A 23 7.96 -6.27 16.92
CA THR A 23 7.11 -7.47 17.04
C THR A 23 7.05 -8.03 18.45
N LYS A 24 8.17 -7.96 19.19
CA LYS A 24 8.25 -8.49 20.55
C LYS A 24 7.53 -7.61 21.57
N GLN A 25 7.41 -6.32 21.30
CA GLN A 25 6.77 -5.36 22.19
C GLN A 25 5.26 -5.32 22.00
N LEU A 26 4.74 -5.84 20.89
CA LEU A 26 3.30 -5.88 20.62
C LEU A 26 2.64 -6.96 21.48
N ILE A 27 1.51 -6.59 22.09
CA ILE A 27 0.70 -7.54 22.88
C ILE A 27 -0.12 -8.39 21.91
N PRO A 28 -0.10 -9.74 22.06
CA PRO A 28 -0.96 -10.59 21.25
C PRO A 28 -2.44 -10.25 21.40
N GLY A 29 -3.21 -10.32 20.31
CA GLY A 29 -4.63 -10.00 20.29
C GLY A 29 -5.17 -10.00 18.88
N ASP A 30 -6.43 -9.59 18.73
CA ASP A 30 -7.16 -9.60 17.45
C ASP A 30 -7.64 -8.22 17.03
N ASP A 31 -7.15 -7.15 17.66
CA ASP A 31 -7.66 -5.81 17.41
C ASP A 31 -7.14 -5.20 16.10
N LEU A 32 -5.85 -5.39 15.82
CA LEU A 32 -5.18 -4.75 14.71
C LEU A 32 -4.24 -5.71 14.00
N PRO A 33 -4.19 -5.67 12.66
CA PRO A 33 -3.07 -6.29 11.94
C PRO A 33 -1.81 -5.45 12.13
N TYR A 34 -0.69 -6.10 12.42
CA TYR A 34 0.64 -5.52 12.31
C TYR A 34 1.15 -5.73 10.90
N VAL A 35 1.22 -4.65 10.14
CA VAL A 35 1.66 -4.66 8.74
C VAL A 35 3.14 -4.38 8.67
N ALA A 36 3.89 -5.32 8.16
CA ALA A 36 5.35 -5.28 8.11
C ALA A 36 5.86 -5.26 6.67
N ALA A 37 7.16 -5.27 6.53
CA ALA A 37 7.84 -5.31 5.23
C ALA A 37 7.83 -6.74 4.67
N LYS A 38 6.64 -7.24 4.36
CA LYS A 38 6.47 -8.57 3.77
C LYS A 38 5.40 -8.54 2.69
N LYS A 39 5.64 -9.29 1.62
CA LYS A 39 4.73 -9.36 0.46
C LYS A 39 3.65 -10.45 0.60
N THR A 40 3.85 -11.42 1.50
CA THR A 40 2.93 -12.54 1.72
C THR A 40 1.92 -12.19 2.81
N ASN A 41 0.80 -12.92 2.86
CA ASN A 41 -0.28 -12.72 3.82
C ASN A 41 -0.75 -11.25 3.90
N ASN A 42 -0.84 -10.61 2.75
CA ASN A 42 -1.19 -9.19 2.61
C ASN A 42 -0.37 -8.26 3.53
N GLY A 43 0.92 -8.58 3.74
CA GLY A 43 1.80 -7.79 4.58
C GLY A 43 1.60 -7.97 6.08
N VAL A 44 0.63 -8.77 6.51
CA VAL A 44 0.31 -8.95 7.93
C VAL A 44 1.25 -9.96 8.56
N ALA A 45 2.11 -9.48 9.45
CA ALA A 45 3.05 -10.33 10.19
C ALA A 45 2.37 -11.04 11.36
N LYS A 46 1.46 -10.34 12.04
CA LYS A 46 0.66 -10.92 13.14
C LYS A 46 -0.51 -9.99 13.47
N MET A 47 -1.47 -10.50 14.20
CA MET A 47 -2.52 -9.70 14.83
C MET A 47 -2.06 -9.29 16.22
N CYS A 48 -2.45 -8.09 16.66
CA CYS A 48 -2.07 -7.60 17.99
C CYS A 48 -3.22 -6.87 18.67
N SER A 49 -3.09 -6.74 20.00
CA SER A 49 -3.98 -5.92 20.82
C SER A 49 -3.64 -4.44 20.63
N LYS A 50 -4.64 -3.59 20.75
CA LYS A 50 -4.45 -2.13 20.75
C LYS A 50 -4.13 -1.55 22.12
N ASP A 51 -4.09 -2.38 23.17
CA ASP A 51 -4.03 -1.90 24.57
C ASP A 51 -2.79 -1.06 24.89
N ASN A 52 -1.65 -1.37 24.24
CA ASN A 52 -0.42 -0.59 24.43
C ASN A 52 -0.08 0.31 23.26
N ILE A 53 -1.03 0.52 22.33
CA ILE A 53 -0.83 1.35 21.15
C ILE A 53 -1.61 2.65 21.30
N PRO A 54 -0.93 3.81 21.29
CA PRO A 54 -1.64 5.09 21.26
C PRO A 54 -2.56 5.18 20.05
N THR A 55 -3.79 5.71 20.24
CA THR A 55 -4.75 5.87 19.14
C THR A 55 -4.17 6.67 17.96
N THR A 56 -3.31 7.64 18.28
CA THR A 56 -2.65 8.48 17.28
C THR A 56 -1.65 7.72 16.40
N ASP A 57 -1.19 6.54 16.85
CA ASP A 57 -0.24 5.70 16.11
C ASP A 57 -0.92 4.64 15.25
N ILE A 58 -2.24 4.49 15.38
CA ILE A 58 -3.01 3.57 14.55
C ILE A 58 -3.21 4.22 13.19
N MET A 59 -2.82 3.52 12.13
CA MET A 59 -2.99 3.99 10.76
C MET A 59 -4.42 3.73 10.31
N ASP A 60 -4.97 4.69 9.56
CA ASP A 60 -6.28 4.51 8.94
C ASP A 60 -6.23 3.41 7.90
N GLY A 61 -7.34 2.68 7.77
CA GLY A 61 -7.53 1.71 6.69
C GLY A 61 -7.75 2.40 5.33
N ASN A 62 -8.10 1.61 4.33
CA ASN A 62 -8.22 2.05 2.95
C ASN A 62 -6.91 2.68 2.47
N ALA A 63 -5.82 1.96 2.66
CA ALA A 63 -4.45 2.44 2.41
C ALA A 63 -3.70 1.51 1.47
N ILE A 64 -2.92 2.10 0.56
CA ILE A 64 -1.85 1.37 -0.12
C ILE A 64 -0.60 1.45 0.76
N VAL A 65 0.01 0.31 1.02
CA VAL A 65 1.24 0.23 1.80
C VAL A 65 2.39 -0.11 0.87
N PHE A 66 3.39 0.76 0.83
CA PHE A 66 4.59 0.62 0.01
C PHE A 66 5.71 0.02 0.85
N ILE A 67 6.25 -1.10 0.43
CA ILE A 67 7.32 -1.77 1.17
C ILE A 67 8.67 -1.18 0.76
N GLN A 68 9.27 -0.40 1.65
CA GLN A 68 10.53 0.31 1.41
C GLN A 68 11.74 -0.60 1.53
N GLN A 69 11.73 -1.47 2.53
CA GLN A 69 12.85 -2.34 2.88
C GLN A 69 12.31 -3.73 3.16
N GLY A 70 13.16 -4.70 3.11
CA GLY A 70 12.79 -6.07 3.38
C GLY A 70 13.40 -7.01 2.37
N ASP A 71 13.92 -8.13 2.86
CA ASP A 71 14.57 -9.13 2.02
C ASP A 71 13.53 -9.81 1.12
N GLY A 72 13.65 -9.57 -0.19
CA GLY A 72 12.72 -10.11 -1.17
C GLY A 72 11.35 -9.44 -1.22
N SER A 73 11.11 -8.37 -0.43
CA SER A 73 9.80 -7.69 -0.37
C SER A 73 9.84 -6.23 -0.79
N ALA A 74 11.01 -5.59 -0.80
CA ALA A 74 11.13 -4.19 -1.25
C ALA A 74 10.60 -4.04 -2.68
N GLY A 75 9.83 -2.99 -2.91
CA GLY A 75 9.21 -2.71 -4.21
C GLY A 75 7.81 -3.31 -4.40
N TYR A 76 7.36 -4.14 -3.48
CA TYR A 76 5.98 -4.62 -3.45
C TYR A 76 5.07 -3.66 -2.70
N THR A 77 3.77 -3.78 -2.96
CA THR A 77 2.74 -3.04 -2.24
C THR A 77 1.70 -3.99 -1.70
N THR A 78 0.95 -3.53 -0.70
CA THR A 78 -0.26 -4.21 -0.22
C THR A 78 -1.38 -3.20 -0.08
N TYR A 79 -2.62 -3.67 -0.09
CA TYR A 79 -3.78 -2.84 0.20
C TYR A 79 -4.36 -3.26 1.56
N GLN A 80 -4.49 -2.30 2.46
CA GLN A 80 -5.03 -2.53 3.80
C GLN A 80 -6.42 -1.92 3.89
N PRO A 81 -7.48 -2.75 3.92
CA PRO A 81 -8.85 -2.21 3.98
C PRO A 81 -9.22 -1.64 5.34
N LYS A 82 -8.61 -2.14 6.41
CA LYS A 82 -8.96 -1.80 7.80
C LYS A 82 -7.81 -1.06 8.49
N PRO A 83 -8.08 -0.36 9.60
CA PRO A 83 -7.03 0.21 10.43
C PRO A 83 -5.97 -0.82 10.81
N PHE A 84 -4.73 -0.38 10.90
CA PHE A 84 -3.58 -1.24 11.14
C PHE A 84 -2.48 -0.51 11.91
N TYR A 85 -1.50 -1.27 12.37
CA TYR A 85 -0.29 -0.75 12.98
C TYR A 85 0.91 -1.06 12.10
N ALA A 86 1.79 -0.09 11.92
CA ALA A 86 3.01 -0.28 11.11
C ALA A 86 4.14 0.59 11.65
N ILE A 87 5.37 0.22 11.31
CA ILE A 87 6.58 0.96 11.65
C ILE A 87 7.33 1.35 10.38
N SER A 88 8.48 1.99 10.51
CA SER A 88 9.17 2.74 9.46
C SER A 88 9.69 1.95 8.25
N CYS A 89 9.54 0.64 8.21
CA CYS A 89 9.94 -0.17 7.04
C CYS A 89 8.96 -0.08 5.87
N VAL A 90 7.82 0.55 6.07
CA VAL A 90 6.79 0.78 5.05
C VAL A 90 6.37 2.24 5.04
N THR A 91 5.72 2.65 3.95
CA THR A 91 5.10 3.98 3.80
C THR A 91 3.68 3.78 3.31
N CYS A 92 2.76 4.67 3.69
CA CYS A 92 1.34 4.52 3.38
C CYS A 92 0.87 5.60 2.40
N GLY A 93 -0.02 5.23 1.50
CA GLY A 93 -0.66 6.15 0.56
C GLY A 93 -2.17 6.14 0.70
N TYR A 94 -2.76 7.33 0.75
CA TYR A 94 -4.20 7.53 0.89
C TYR A 94 -4.76 8.35 -0.25
N SER A 95 -5.98 8.04 -0.66
CA SER A 95 -6.71 8.82 -1.66
C SER A 95 -8.21 8.70 -1.39
N PRO A 96 -9.00 9.80 -1.53
CA PRO A 96 -10.45 9.73 -1.40
C PRO A 96 -11.11 8.89 -2.50
N ARG A 97 -10.39 8.61 -3.59
CA ARG A 97 -10.89 7.79 -4.70
C ARG A 97 -10.57 6.32 -4.54
N LEU A 98 -9.86 5.94 -3.48
CA LEU A 98 -9.48 4.56 -3.21
C LEU A 98 -10.65 3.78 -2.59
N ASN A 99 -10.76 2.51 -2.93
CA ASN A 99 -11.63 1.52 -2.30
C ASN A 99 -10.99 0.13 -2.47
N ASP A 100 -11.62 -0.91 -1.94
CA ASP A 100 -11.06 -2.27 -1.94
C ASP A 100 -10.69 -2.74 -3.34
N LYS A 101 -11.58 -2.56 -4.30
CA LYS A 101 -11.37 -3.02 -5.67
C LYS A 101 -10.29 -2.23 -6.38
N ARG A 102 -10.36 -0.92 -6.29
CA ARG A 102 -9.35 -0.02 -6.89
C ARG A 102 -7.99 -0.20 -6.24
N GLY A 103 -7.97 -0.46 -4.92
CA GLY A 103 -6.75 -0.75 -4.19
C GLY A 103 -6.04 -1.98 -4.73
N LEU A 104 -6.76 -3.08 -4.94
CA LEU A 104 -6.19 -4.30 -5.51
C LEU A 104 -5.70 -4.10 -6.94
N TYR A 105 -6.44 -3.35 -7.75
CA TYR A 105 -6.02 -2.99 -9.10
C TYR A 105 -4.69 -2.21 -9.09
N LEU A 106 -4.61 -1.17 -8.24
CA LEU A 106 -3.42 -0.32 -8.15
C LEU A 106 -2.20 -1.10 -7.64
N VAL A 107 -2.41 -2.00 -6.67
CA VAL A 107 -1.34 -2.90 -6.18
C VAL A 107 -0.77 -3.73 -7.34
N SER A 108 -1.63 -4.28 -8.19
CA SER A 108 -1.16 -5.10 -9.31
C SER A 108 -0.29 -4.33 -10.30
N ILE A 109 -0.59 -3.05 -10.50
CA ILE A 109 0.21 -2.17 -11.37
C ILE A 109 1.51 -1.74 -10.67
N LEU A 110 1.40 -1.33 -9.41
CA LEU A 110 2.55 -0.88 -8.63
C LEU A 110 3.59 -1.97 -8.40
N ASP A 111 3.18 -3.22 -8.28
CA ASP A 111 4.09 -4.34 -8.06
C ASP A 111 5.05 -4.59 -9.22
N LYS A 112 4.83 -3.99 -10.38
CA LYS A 112 5.79 -4.02 -11.48
C LYS A 112 7.11 -3.33 -11.11
N ASN A 113 7.11 -2.49 -10.10
CA ASN A 113 8.32 -1.81 -9.61
C ASN A 113 9.22 -2.71 -8.77
N LYS A 114 8.76 -3.88 -8.36
CA LYS A 114 9.53 -4.80 -7.51
C LYS A 114 10.91 -5.15 -8.07
N VAL A 115 11.05 -5.14 -9.40
CA VAL A 115 12.31 -5.47 -10.08
C VAL A 115 13.40 -4.42 -9.87
N PHE A 116 13.05 -3.21 -9.44
CA PHE A 116 13.99 -2.10 -9.25
C PHE A 116 14.54 -2.02 -7.83
N TYR A 117 13.98 -2.78 -6.88
CA TYR A 117 14.29 -2.63 -5.45
C TYR A 117 14.68 -3.95 -4.82
N SER A 118 15.52 -3.85 -3.79
CA SER A 118 16.06 -5.01 -3.07
C SER A 118 16.48 -4.58 -1.66
N HIS A 119 17.02 -5.53 -0.88
CA HIS A 119 17.60 -5.22 0.43
C HIS A 119 18.68 -4.13 0.33
N ALA A 120 19.48 -4.14 -0.73
CA ALA A 120 20.55 -3.15 -0.96
C ALA A 120 20.04 -1.85 -1.58
N ARG A 121 18.81 -1.83 -2.12
CA ARG A 121 18.22 -0.66 -2.77
C ARG A 121 16.79 -0.47 -2.29
N SER A 122 16.63 0.32 -1.24
CA SER A 122 15.32 0.61 -0.66
C SER A 122 14.47 1.49 -1.56
N TRP A 123 13.17 1.29 -1.47
CA TRP A 123 12.15 2.14 -2.10
C TRP A 123 11.75 3.23 -1.12
N ASN A 124 12.59 4.24 -1.00
CA ASN A 124 12.37 5.32 -0.03
C ASN A 124 11.20 6.22 -0.43
N ARG A 125 10.77 7.09 0.47
CA ARG A 125 9.63 7.97 0.27
C ARG A 125 9.74 8.80 -1.01
N GLN A 126 10.91 9.38 -1.30
CA GLN A 126 11.11 10.19 -2.49
C GLN A 126 10.93 9.35 -3.76
N LEU A 127 11.50 8.16 -3.81
CA LEU A 127 11.36 7.24 -4.95
C LEU A 127 9.91 6.76 -5.09
N ILE A 128 9.21 6.53 -3.98
CA ILE A 128 7.79 6.17 -4.00
C ILE A 128 6.98 7.31 -4.64
N GLN A 129 7.18 8.53 -4.21
CA GLN A 129 6.45 9.70 -4.72
C GLN A 129 6.66 9.92 -6.22
N GLU A 130 7.84 9.64 -6.74
CA GLU A 130 8.19 9.80 -8.15
C GLU A 130 7.89 8.56 -8.99
N THR A 131 7.42 7.47 -8.38
CA THR A 131 7.07 6.25 -9.11
C THR A 131 5.97 6.51 -10.12
N GLU A 132 6.18 6.05 -11.33
CA GLU A 132 5.24 6.20 -12.44
C GLU A 132 4.15 5.15 -12.37
N LEU A 133 2.93 5.58 -12.65
CA LEU A 133 1.72 4.77 -12.55
C LEU A 133 0.88 4.99 -13.81
N PRO A 134 0.92 4.07 -14.80
CA PRO A 134 0.10 4.19 -15.99
C PRO A 134 -1.35 3.83 -15.67
N LEU A 135 -2.26 4.77 -15.89
CA LEU A 135 -3.68 4.57 -15.61
C LEU A 135 -4.51 5.00 -16.82
N PRO A 136 -5.66 4.33 -17.05
CA PRO A 136 -6.57 4.74 -18.11
C PRO A 136 -7.12 6.15 -17.88
N VAL A 137 -7.30 6.87 -18.97
CA VAL A 137 -7.91 8.21 -18.95
C VAL A 137 -8.98 8.27 -20.03
N SER A 138 -9.96 9.17 -19.82
CA SER A 138 -10.96 9.53 -20.82
C SER A 138 -10.62 10.88 -21.46
N THR A 139 -11.56 11.79 -21.48
CA THR A 139 -11.37 13.13 -22.06
C THR A 139 -10.73 14.12 -21.10
N VAL A 140 -10.73 13.83 -19.80
CA VAL A 140 -10.12 14.69 -18.77
C VAL A 140 -8.78 14.10 -18.33
N PRO A 141 -7.82 14.93 -17.92
CA PRO A 141 -6.48 14.46 -17.53
C PRO A 141 -6.43 13.92 -16.09
N SER A 142 -7.37 13.07 -15.76
CA SER A 142 -7.44 12.38 -14.46
C SER A 142 -7.71 10.90 -14.70
N PRO A 143 -7.37 10.00 -13.75
CA PRO A 143 -7.65 8.59 -13.92
C PRO A 143 -9.14 8.33 -14.15
N ASP A 144 -9.44 7.47 -15.12
CA ASP A 144 -10.81 7.04 -15.40
C ASP A 144 -11.20 5.89 -14.48
N TYR A 145 -11.65 6.23 -13.29
CA TYR A 145 -12.03 5.23 -12.28
C TYR A 145 -13.26 4.40 -12.71
N ALA A 146 -14.16 4.96 -13.51
CA ALA A 146 -15.29 4.19 -14.02
C ALA A 146 -14.82 3.06 -14.95
N LEU A 147 -13.84 3.33 -15.80
CA LEU A 147 -13.24 2.32 -16.65
C LEU A 147 -12.46 1.29 -15.82
N ILE A 148 -11.70 1.74 -14.82
CA ILE A 148 -11.00 0.84 -13.89
C ILE A 148 -12.00 -0.10 -13.21
N ASP A 149 -13.09 0.43 -12.68
CA ASP A 149 -14.12 -0.36 -12.02
C ASP A 149 -14.73 -1.41 -12.96
N SER A 150 -14.94 -1.05 -14.23
CA SER A 150 -15.47 -1.99 -15.22
C SER A 150 -14.48 -3.13 -15.54
N MET A 151 -13.19 -2.84 -15.59
CA MET A 151 -12.16 -3.86 -15.80
C MET A 151 -12.08 -4.84 -14.63
N ILE A 152 -12.35 -4.36 -13.43
CA ILE A 152 -12.34 -5.15 -12.20
C ILE A 152 -13.44 -6.22 -12.22
N ILE A 153 -14.63 -5.90 -12.70
CA ILE A 153 -15.76 -6.82 -12.76
C ILE A 153 -15.48 -7.95 -13.74
N GLY A 154 -14.77 -7.67 -14.84
CA GLY A 154 -14.49 -8.64 -15.89
C GLY A 154 -13.18 -9.39 -15.77
N GLY A 155 -12.29 -9.01 -14.86
CA GLY A 155 -10.94 -9.55 -14.77
C GLY A 155 -10.65 -10.27 -13.46
N GLY A 156 -9.73 -11.23 -13.51
CA GLY A 156 -9.19 -11.84 -12.31
C GLY A 156 -8.19 -10.93 -11.61
N TYR A 157 -8.28 -10.87 -10.31
CA TYR A 157 -7.28 -10.26 -9.46
C TYR A 157 -6.29 -11.26 -8.99
N ARG A 158 -5.15 -10.76 -8.55
CA ARG A 158 -4.22 -11.52 -7.77
C ARG A 158 -4.96 -11.99 -6.50
N ASN A 159 -5.24 -13.27 -6.42
CA ASN A 159 -5.73 -13.89 -5.19
C ASN A 159 -4.51 -14.21 -4.32
N GLU A 160 -4.49 -13.68 -3.14
CA GLU A 160 -3.50 -14.01 -2.12
C GLU A 160 -4.12 -14.81 -0.99
#